data_afc3cae9ec1beb257309979c1e573c88
#
_entry.id   afc3cae9ec1beb257309979c1e573c88
#
_cell.length_a   1.000
_cell.length_b   1.000
_cell.length_c   1.000
_cell.angle_alpha   90.00
_cell.angle_beta   90.00
_cell.angle_gamma   90.00
#
_symmetry.space_group_name_H-M   'P 1'
#
loop_
_entity.id
_entity.type
_entity.pdbx_description
1 polymer ?
#
loop_
_entity_poly.entity_id
_entity_poly.type
_entity_poly.pdbx_seq_one_letter_code
_entity_poly.pdbx_strand_id
1 'polypeptide(L)'
;MKLNVMTYNIAGGRYYARDCDVDQYGGAVVDLSKCGDVIKEINPDLCGMNEVNLYEETYAARLKGTTACDQTKFLAEYTGLENYYFGQAICFDNRGPYGNSVISKAKVLSSEVIAIPDPEIKDENGYYETRGITKVKLDVAGGITVLQVHAGLNIAEYQNAVDTLCRIIDEADTPVILMGDFNMRPSNRLLDKIKERLVDVTPDGEGYQHTFPSWNSDANIAPALRDYRPCKIDYIFASKEFKKISCRVHRVRVSDHMPLVATLEI
;
A
#
# COMPACT_ATOMS: atom_id res chain seq x y z
N MET A 1 -5.34 -21.49 -11.06
CA MET A 1 -4.80 -21.47 -9.66
C MET A 1 -5.44 -20.33 -8.92
N LYS A 2 -5.75 -20.50 -7.61
CA LYS A 2 -6.27 -19.41 -6.79
C LYS A 2 -5.11 -18.69 -6.09
N LEU A 3 -5.21 -17.36 -6.01
CA LEU A 3 -4.22 -16.49 -5.42
C LEU A 3 -4.94 -15.48 -4.49
N ASN A 4 -4.60 -15.46 -3.22
CA ASN A 4 -5.06 -14.48 -2.26
C ASN A 4 -4.10 -13.29 -2.24
N VAL A 5 -4.59 -12.13 -2.68
CA VAL A 5 -3.82 -10.89 -2.83
C VAL A 5 -4.28 -9.88 -1.79
N MET A 6 -3.35 -9.21 -1.17
CA MET A 6 -3.61 -8.17 -0.17
C MET A 6 -2.82 -6.91 -0.51
N THR A 7 -3.45 -5.73 -0.36
CA THR A 7 -2.74 -4.45 -0.28
C THR A 7 -3.03 -3.78 1.05
N TYR A 8 -2.01 -3.17 1.65
CA TYR A 8 -2.10 -2.58 2.98
C TYR A 8 -1.14 -1.40 3.15
N ASN A 9 -1.66 -0.19 3.31
CA ASN A 9 -0.86 0.91 3.81
C ASN A 9 -0.67 0.72 5.32
N ILE A 10 0.57 0.48 5.77
CA ILE A 10 0.90 0.16 7.16
C ILE A 10 1.28 1.38 8.00
N ALA A 11 1.25 2.59 7.44
CA ALA A 11 1.60 3.85 8.11
C ALA A 11 2.94 3.79 8.87
N GLY A 12 3.94 3.07 8.33
CA GLY A 12 5.22 2.85 8.99
C GLY A 12 5.15 1.99 10.26
N GLY A 13 4.09 1.19 10.42
CA GLY A 13 3.82 0.41 11.63
C GLY A 13 3.21 1.23 12.77
N ARG A 14 2.75 2.44 12.51
CA ARG A 14 2.01 3.24 13.51
C ARG A 14 0.70 2.56 13.86
N TYR A 15 0.43 2.51 15.17
CA TYR A 15 -0.72 1.82 15.71
C TYR A 15 -1.81 2.79 16.14
N TYR A 16 -2.97 2.70 15.48
CA TYR A 16 -4.09 3.63 15.65
C TYR A 16 -5.29 3.03 16.39
N ALA A 17 -5.13 1.89 17.04
CA ALA A 17 -6.26 1.17 17.65
C ALA A 17 -6.92 1.93 18.80
N ARG A 18 -6.19 2.80 19.50
CA ARG A 18 -6.71 3.58 20.64
C ARG A 18 -6.15 4.98 20.63
N ASP A 19 -6.90 5.93 21.18
CA ASP A 19 -6.48 7.33 21.29
C ASP A 19 -5.24 7.52 22.17
N CYS A 20 -5.05 6.65 23.18
CA CYS A 20 -3.87 6.68 24.04
C CYS A 20 -2.59 6.21 23.33
N ASP A 21 -2.70 5.63 22.13
CA ASP A 21 -1.55 5.21 21.33
C ASP A 21 -0.97 6.37 20.51
N VAL A 22 -1.64 7.53 20.51
CA VAL A 22 -1.16 8.77 19.90
C VAL A 22 -0.37 9.54 20.96
N ASP A 23 0.89 9.87 20.66
CA ASP A 23 1.71 10.64 21.59
C ASP A 23 1.22 12.11 21.71
N GLN A 24 1.78 12.85 22.67
CA GLN A 24 1.42 14.25 22.90
C GLN A 24 1.66 15.19 21.70
N TYR A 25 2.41 14.73 20.69
CA TYR A 25 2.68 15.46 19.45
C TYR A 25 1.82 14.94 18.28
N GLY A 26 0.87 14.04 18.53
CA GLY A 26 0.01 13.44 17.51
C GLY A 26 0.63 12.26 16.78
N GLY A 27 1.80 11.77 17.22
CA GLY A 27 2.42 10.56 16.67
C GLY A 27 1.86 9.29 17.32
N ALA A 28 1.47 8.30 16.54
CA ALA A 28 1.06 7.01 17.05
C ALA A 28 2.28 6.21 17.56
N VAL A 29 2.05 5.35 18.54
CA VAL A 29 3.04 4.35 18.94
C VAL A 29 3.29 3.39 17.77
N VAL A 30 4.54 3.07 17.49
CA VAL A 30 4.89 2.10 16.45
C VAL A 30 4.77 0.69 17.04
N ASP A 31 3.94 -0.14 16.43
CA ASP A 31 3.87 -1.58 16.73
C ASP A 31 3.71 -2.40 15.45
N LEU A 32 4.82 -2.68 14.81
CA LEU A 32 4.87 -3.38 13.52
C LEU A 32 4.32 -4.80 13.62
N SER A 33 4.39 -5.45 14.80
CA SER A 33 3.83 -6.79 15.01
C SER A 33 2.31 -6.82 14.80
N LYS A 34 1.60 -5.72 15.09
CA LYS A 34 0.16 -5.63 14.87
C LYS A 34 -0.21 -5.67 13.38
N CYS A 35 0.59 -5.03 12.53
CA CYS A 35 0.41 -5.18 11.08
C CYS A 35 0.69 -6.63 10.66
N GLY A 36 1.73 -7.25 11.23
CA GLY A 36 2.05 -8.66 11.02
C GLY A 36 0.93 -9.62 11.45
N ASP A 37 0.28 -9.37 12.60
CA ASP A 37 -0.85 -10.15 13.08
C ASP A 37 -2.02 -10.12 12.08
N VAL A 38 -2.33 -8.94 11.52
CA VAL A 38 -3.36 -8.77 10.49
C VAL A 38 -3.02 -9.55 9.23
N ILE A 39 -1.77 -9.49 8.77
CA ILE A 39 -1.33 -10.25 7.59
C ILE A 39 -1.41 -11.76 7.86
N LYS A 40 -1.01 -12.24 9.04
CA LYS A 40 -1.13 -13.66 9.44
C LYS A 40 -2.59 -14.13 9.47
N GLU A 41 -3.49 -13.33 10.03
CA GLU A 41 -4.92 -13.65 10.10
C GLU A 41 -5.50 -13.83 8.69
N ILE A 42 -5.15 -12.94 7.75
CA ILE A 42 -5.61 -12.98 6.37
C ILE A 42 -4.92 -14.12 5.59
N ASN A 43 -3.66 -14.42 5.92
CA ASN A 43 -2.81 -15.43 5.26
C ASN A 43 -2.81 -15.30 3.73
N PRO A 44 -2.44 -14.15 3.16
CA PRO A 44 -2.40 -13.96 1.72
C PRO A 44 -1.27 -14.77 1.08
N ASP A 45 -1.34 -14.96 -0.25
CA ASP A 45 -0.23 -15.54 -1.02
C ASP A 45 0.77 -14.47 -1.41
N LEU A 46 0.29 -13.22 -1.55
CA LEU A 46 1.13 -12.03 -1.71
C LEU A 46 0.48 -10.83 -1.01
N CYS A 47 1.31 -9.98 -0.43
CA CYS A 47 0.91 -8.72 0.18
C CYS A 47 1.80 -7.58 -0.32
N GLY A 48 1.18 -6.57 -0.92
CA GLY A 48 1.81 -5.29 -1.20
C GLY A 48 1.56 -4.31 -0.06
N MET A 49 2.59 -3.58 0.32
CA MET A 49 2.52 -2.63 1.43
C MET A 49 2.99 -1.25 1.01
N ASN A 50 2.32 -0.23 1.52
CA ASN A 50 2.73 1.16 1.40
C ASN A 50 3.22 1.70 2.75
N GLU A 51 3.95 2.81 2.71
CA GLU A 51 4.52 3.47 3.88
C GLU A 51 5.45 2.57 4.70
N VAL A 52 6.34 1.88 4.02
CA VAL A 52 7.33 1.00 4.65
C VAL A 52 8.65 1.72 4.82
N ASN A 53 9.32 1.50 5.95
CA ASN A 53 10.60 2.13 6.25
C ASN A 53 11.74 1.10 6.29
N LEU A 54 12.90 1.56 5.86
CA LEU A 54 14.19 0.97 6.17
C LEU A 54 14.93 1.99 7.05
N TYR A 55 14.72 1.91 8.36
CA TYR A 55 15.22 2.91 9.30
C TYR A 55 16.71 2.81 9.52
N GLU A 56 17.35 3.99 9.65
CA GLU A 56 18.65 4.08 10.31
C GLU A 56 18.54 3.58 11.77
N GLU A 57 19.55 2.83 12.25
CA GLU A 57 19.54 2.25 13.60
C GLU A 57 19.31 3.30 14.69
N THR A 58 19.98 4.45 14.55
CA THR A 58 19.86 5.57 15.50
C THR A 58 18.48 6.19 15.53
N TYR A 59 17.75 6.14 14.40
CA TYR A 59 16.36 6.60 14.33
C TYR A 59 15.42 5.56 14.94
N ALA A 60 15.56 4.30 14.55
CA ALA A 60 14.75 3.18 15.08
C ALA A 60 14.81 3.11 16.60
N ALA A 61 15.99 3.30 17.19
CA ALA A 61 16.20 3.27 18.64
C ALA A 61 15.44 4.37 19.43
N ARG A 62 14.97 5.42 18.74
CA ARG A 62 14.19 6.52 19.35
C ARG A 62 12.69 6.29 19.32
N LEU A 63 12.23 5.37 18.48
CA LEU A 63 10.81 5.06 18.35
C LEU A 63 10.31 4.30 19.58
N LYS A 64 9.10 4.65 20.02
CA LYS A 64 8.42 3.92 21.09
C LYS A 64 7.62 2.77 20.46
N GLY A 65 7.78 1.58 21.05
CA GLY A 65 7.03 0.39 20.64
C GLY A 65 7.87 -0.64 19.89
N THR A 66 7.21 -1.58 19.23
CA THR A 66 7.84 -2.67 18.50
C THR A 66 8.10 -2.25 17.07
N THR A 67 9.36 -1.97 16.75
CA THR A 67 9.79 -1.67 15.37
C THR A 67 11.01 -2.48 15.00
N ALA A 68 11.33 -2.50 13.72
CA ALA A 68 12.56 -3.06 13.17
C ALA A 68 13.18 -2.03 12.21
N CYS A 69 14.50 -2.04 12.04
CA CYS A 69 15.17 -1.22 11.04
C CYS A 69 14.63 -1.56 9.65
N ASP A 70 14.65 -2.82 9.27
CA ASP A 70 14.05 -3.32 8.03
C ASP A 70 12.63 -3.85 8.31
N GLN A 71 11.63 -3.00 8.08
CA GLN A 71 10.23 -3.35 8.28
C GLN A 71 9.75 -4.42 7.30
N THR A 72 10.27 -4.44 6.06
CA THR A 72 9.90 -5.45 5.06
C THR A 72 10.38 -6.82 5.48
N LYS A 73 11.65 -6.94 5.84
CA LYS A 73 12.25 -8.20 6.31
C LYS A 73 11.54 -8.72 7.55
N PHE A 74 11.31 -7.82 8.53
CA PHE A 74 10.60 -8.20 9.76
C PHE A 74 9.21 -8.79 9.44
N LEU A 75 8.41 -8.11 8.60
CA LEU A 75 7.08 -8.59 8.26
C LEU A 75 7.11 -9.89 7.44
N ALA A 76 8.07 -10.03 6.53
CA ALA A 76 8.27 -11.27 5.77
C ALA A 76 8.56 -12.46 6.70
N GLU A 77 9.53 -12.33 7.58
CA GLU A 77 9.88 -13.35 8.57
C GLU A 77 8.74 -13.61 9.57
N TYR A 78 8.13 -12.55 10.10
CA TYR A 78 7.03 -12.65 11.05
C TYR A 78 5.81 -13.37 10.48
N THR A 79 5.49 -13.18 9.20
CA THR A 79 4.28 -13.71 8.55
C THR A 79 4.52 -15.02 7.80
N GLY A 80 5.78 -15.42 7.59
CA GLY A 80 6.15 -16.59 6.79
C GLY A 80 6.02 -16.36 5.27
N LEU A 81 5.94 -15.12 4.82
CA LEU A 81 5.97 -14.73 3.40
C LEU A 81 7.41 -14.37 3.01
N GLU A 82 8.29 -15.38 2.97
CA GLU A 82 9.74 -15.22 3.01
C GLU A 82 10.37 -14.58 1.76
N ASN A 83 9.65 -14.52 0.64
CA ASN A 83 10.14 -13.87 -0.57
C ASN A 83 9.66 -12.41 -0.57
N TYR A 84 10.60 -11.46 -0.56
CA TYR A 84 10.24 -10.06 -0.42
C TYR A 84 11.13 -9.12 -1.24
N TYR A 85 10.62 -7.92 -1.46
CA TYR A 85 11.36 -6.81 -2.02
C TYR A 85 10.89 -5.49 -1.42
N PHE A 86 11.84 -4.66 -0.96
CA PHE A 86 11.62 -3.29 -0.56
C PHE A 86 11.99 -2.35 -1.70
N GLY A 87 11.05 -1.55 -2.14
CA GLY A 87 11.24 -0.53 -3.17
C GLY A 87 11.33 0.86 -2.57
N GLN A 88 12.53 1.42 -2.51
CA GLN A 88 12.77 2.78 -2.04
C GLN A 88 12.19 3.80 -3.02
N ALA A 89 11.29 4.67 -2.55
CA ALA A 89 10.80 5.84 -3.28
C ALA A 89 11.64 7.09 -2.95
N ILE A 90 11.91 7.31 -1.67
CA ILE A 90 12.66 8.47 -1.15
C ILE A 90 13.56 8.02 0.01
N CYS A 91 14.59 8.79 0.30
CA CYS A 91 15.41 8.65 1.50
C CYS A 91 15.32 9.95 2.30
N PHE A 92 14.85 9.85 3.54
CA PHE A 92 14.79 10.98 4.44
C PHE A 92 16.07 11.09 5.26
N ASP A 93 16.61 12.30 5.39
CA ASP A 93 17.78 12.57 6.24
C ASP A 93 17.52 12.09 7.69
N ASN A 94 18.50 11.38 8.26
CA ASN A 94 18.47 10.82 9.62
C ASN A 94 17.33 9.83 9.93
N ARG A 95 16.47 9.49 8.97
CA ARG A 95 15.41 8.47 9.13
C ARG A 95 15.71 7.23 8.29
N GLY A 96 16.24 7.44 7.08
CA GLY A 96 16.55 6.38 6.12
C GLY A 96 15.51 6.25 5.01
N PRO A 97 15.66 5.21 4.18
CA PRO A 97 14.78 4.91 3.06
C PRO A 97 13.32 4.66 3.46
N TYR A 98 12.43 5.11 2.58
CA TYR A 98 10.98 4.95 2.69
C TYR A 98 10.38 4.64 1.33
N GLY A 99 9.36 3.79 1.30
CA GLY A 99 8.73 3.39 0.05
C GLY A 99 7.67 2.33 0.19
N ASN A 100 7.65 1.42 -0.78
CA ASN A 100 6.67 0.34 -0.86
C ASN A 100 7.35 -1.03 -0.78
N SER A 101 6.60 -2.05 -0.39
CA SER A 101 7.12 -3.41 -0.31
C SER A 101 6.15 -4.43 -0.89
N VAL A 102 6.71 -5.54 -1.33
CA VAL A 102 5.97 -6.76 -1.66
C VAL A 102 6.57 -7.92 -0.87
N ILE A 103 5.73 -8.69 -0.18
CA ILE A 103 6.09 -9.95 0.45
C ILE A 103 5.21 -11.07 -0.13
N SER A 104 5.75 -12.28 -0.34
CA SER A 104 5.07 -13.34 -1.07
C SER A 104 5.50 -14.73 -0.64
N LYS A 105 4.60 -15.72 -0.78
CA LYS A 105 4.95 -17.15 -0.74
C LYS A 105 5.73 -17.58 -1.98
N ALA A 106 5.42 -16.95 -3.14
CA ALA A 106 6.07 -17.24 -4.41
C ALA A 106 7.42 -16.55 -4.52
N LYS A 107 8.34 -17.20 -5.24
CA LYS A 107 9.70 -16.69 -5.47
C LYS A 107 9.67 -15.39 -6.29
N VAL A 108 10.50 -14.42 -5.91
CA VAL A 108 10.79 -13.23 -6.70
C VAL A 108 11.76 -13.60 -7.82
N LEU A 109 11.32 -13.39 -9.07
CA LEU A 109 12.14 -13.63 -10.26
C LEU A 109 12.96 -12.39 -10.65
N SER A 110 12.33 -11.21 -10.53
CA SER A 110 13.00 -9.92 -10.71
C SER A 110 12.26 -8.83 -9.94
N SER A 111 12.95 -7.73 -9.66
CA SER A 111 12.39 -6.59 -8.95
C SER A 111 13.11 -5.31 -9.33
N GLU A 112 12.35 -4.22 -9.38
CA GLU A 112 12.86 -2.86 -9.64
C GLU A 112 11.93 -1.81 -9.03
N VAL A 113 12.45 -0.60 -8.90
CA VAL A 113 11.65 0.59 -8.60
C VAL A 113 11.64 1.50 -9.81
N ILE A 114 10.45 1.90 -10.22
CA ILE A 114 10.26 2.86 -11.30
C ILE A 114 9.84 4.17 -10.66
N ALA A 115 10.67 5.20 -10.83
CA ALA A 115 10.36 6.52 -10.30
C ALA A 115 9.10 7.11 -10.97
N ILE A 116 8.24 7.70 -10.17
CA ILE A 116 7.19 8.57 -10.65
C ILE A 116 7.79 9.96 -10.76
N PRO A 117 7.75 10.62 -11.92
CA PRO A 117 8.30 11.96 -12.05
C PRO A 117 7.64 12.95 -11.08
N ASP A 118 8.44 13.73 -10.38
CA ASP A 118 7.91 14.85 -9.59
C ASP A 118 7.28 15.89 -10.51
N PRO A 119 6.22 16.60 -10.09
CA PRO A 119 5.67 17.70 -10.84
C PRO A 119 6.70 18.83 -11.05
N GLU A 120 6.78 19.36 -12.28
CA GLU A 120 7.63 20.52 -12.60
C GLU A 120 7.23 21.76 -11.81
N ILE A 121 5.92 21.95 -11.63
CA ILE A 121 5.36 23.07 -10.88
C ILE A 121 4.71 22.50 -9.61
N LYS A 122 5.16 23.01 -8.48
CA LYS A 122 4.63 22.65 -7.16
C LYS A 122 3.94 23.87 -6.55
N ASP A 123 2.73 23.69 -6.02
CA ASP A 123 2.03 24.71 -5.25
C ASP A 123 2.78 24.96 -3.93
N GLU A 124 3.02 26.23 -3.57
CA GLU A 124 3.74 26.61 -2.36
C GLU A 124 3.11 26.05 -1.06
N ASN A 125 1.81 25.83 -1.08
CA ASN A 125 1.06 25.28 0.06
C ASN A 125 0.82 23.77 -0.06
N GLY A 126 1.30 23.12 -1.12
CA GLY A 126 1.13 21.69 -1.37
C GLY A 126 2.14 20.85 -0.61
N TYR A 127 1.71 19.68 -0.12
CA TYR A 127 2.63 18.65 0.35
C TYR A 127 3.01 17.75 -0.83
N TYR A 128 4.30 17.61 -1.09
CA TYR A 128 4.86 16.78 -2.15
C TYR A 128 5.88 15.84 -1.59
N GLU A 129 5.81 14.59 -2.00
CA GLU A 129 6.76 13.56 -1.63
C GLU A 129 7.11 12.72 -2.85
N THR A 130 8.41 12.55 -3.12
CA THR A 130 8.87 11.71 -4.24
C THR A 130 8.31 10.30 -4.10
N ARG A 131 7.66 9.81 -5.15
CA ARG A 131 6.97 8.53 -5.20
C ARG A 131 7.63 7.58 -6.19
N GLY A 132 7.39 6.29 -6.00
CA GLY A 132 7.88 5.25 -6.90
C GLY A 132 6.92 4.07 -6.95
N ILE A 133 6.96 3.34 -8.05
CA ILE A 133 6.24 2.10 -8.25
C ILE A 133 7.20 0.95 -8.02
N THR A 134 6.89 0.11 -7.04
CA THR A 134 7.61 -1.14 -6.82
C THR A 134 7.07 -2.19 -7.76
N LYS A 135 7.91 -2.65 -8.71
CA LYS A 135 7.58 -3.69 -9.67
C LYS A 135 8.31 -4.97 -9.32
N VAL A 136 7.56 -6.05 -9.17
CA VAL A 136 8.09 -7.38 -8.83
C VAL A 136 7.50 -8.41 -9.78
N LYS A 137 8.34 -9.27 -10.37
CA LYS A 137 7.89 -10.44 -11.11
C LYS A 137 7.96 -11.66 -10.22
N LEU A 138 6.85 -12.37 -10.05
CA LEU A 138 6.74 -13.54 -9.19
C LEU A 138 6.59 -14.83 -10.01
N ASP A 139 7.15 -15.93 -9.47
CA ASP A 139 7.03 -17.27 -10.05
C ASP A 139 5.65 -17.89 -9.71
N VAL A 140 4.64 -17.40 -10.41
CA VAL A 140 3.24 -17.83 -10.30
C VAL A 140 2.71 -18.08 -11.70
N ALA A 141 2.17 -19.26 -11.98
CA ALA A 141 1.49 -19.60 -13.24
C ALA A 141 2.29 -19.24 -14.52
N GLY A 142 3.62 -19.38 -14.48
CA GLY A 142 4.51 -19.00 -15.59
C GLY A 142 5.05 -17.57 -15.53
N GLY A 143 4.68 -16.83 -14.50
CA GLY A 143 5.13 -15.47 -14.22
C GLY A 143 3.98 -14.46 -14.17
N ILE A 144 3.92 -13.67 -13.11
CA ILE A 144 3.03 -12.51 -13.00
C ILE A 144 3.83 -11.27 -12.61
N THR A 145 3.39 -10.11 -13.08
CA THR A 145 3.94 -8.82 -12.68
C THR A 145 3.05 -8.20 -11.59
N VAL A 146 3.65 -7.85 -10.46
CA VAL A 146 3.01 -7.14 -9.36
C VAL A 146 3.53 -5.72 -9.32
N LEU A 147 2.63 -4.75 -9.34
CA LEU A 147 2.91 -3.32 -9.21
C LEU A 147 2.31 -2.82 -7.90
N GLN A 148 3.14 -2.34 -6.98
CA GLN A 148 2.71 -1.70 -5.74
C GLN A 148 2.97 -0.21 -5.85
N VAL A 149 1.92 0.61 -5.76
CA VAL A 149 1.98 2.06 -5.88
C VAL A 149 1.52 2.76 -4.60
N HIS A 150 2.16 3.87 -4.28
CA HIS A 150 1.64 4.88 -3.37
C HIS A 150 1.68 6.21 -4.13
N ALA A 151 0.53 6.68 -4.58
CA ALA A 151 0.44 7.92 -5.34
C ALA A 151 0.59 9.14 -4.43
N GLY A 152 0.94 10.29 -5.01
CA GLY A 152 0.99 11.55 -4.29
C GLY A 152 -0.40 12.07 -3.90
N LEU A 153 -0.50 13.34 -3.48
CA LEU A 153 -1.73 13.93 -2.97
C LEU A 153 -2.31 15.00 -3.89
N ASN A 154 -1.58 15.40 -4.93
CA ASN A 154 -1.94 16.52 -5.80
C ASN A 154 -2.28 16.03 -7.22
N ILE A 155 -3.06 16.82 -7.96
CA ILE A 155 -3.55 16.45 -9.30
C ILE A 155 -2.38 16.13 -10.25
N ALA A 156 -1.31 16.92 -10.23
CA ALA A 156 -0.14 16.69 -11.09
C ALA A 156 0.60 15.40 -10.72
N GLU A 157 0.69 15.07 -9.42
CA GLU A 157 1.26 13.79 -8.96
C GLU A 157 0.39 12.61 -9.39
N TYR A 158 -0.96 12.73 -9.32
CA TYR A 158 -1.88 11.72 -9.82
C TYR A 158 -1.68 11.46 -11.31
N GLN A 159 -1.56 12.54 -12.11
CA GLN A 159 -1.35 12.44 -13.55
C GLN A 159 -0.05 11.70 -13.87
N ASN A 160 1.06 12.09 -13.24
CA ASN A 160 2.37 11.47 -13.43
C ASN A 160 2.37 9.99 -13.00
N ALA A 161 1.69 9.66 -11.88
CA ALA A 161 1.57 8.28 -11.41
C ALA A 161 0.77 7.43 -12.41
N VAL A 162 -0.39 7.92 -12.86
CA VAL A 162 -1.26 7.19 -13.80
C VAL A 162 -0.57 7.00 -15.15
N ASP A 163 0.06 8.04 -15.70
CA ASP A 163 0.76 7.95 -16.99
C ASP A 163 1.94 6.96 -16.91
N THR A 164 2.69 6.98 -15.80
CA THR A 164 3.77 6.01 -15.56
C THR A 164 3.23 4.59 -15.45
N LEU A 165 2.14 4.37 -14.69
CA LEU A 165 1.49 3.08 -14.56
C LEU A 165 0.97 2.56 -15.90
N CYS A 166 0.29 3.40 -16.68
CA CYS A 166 -0.22 3.01 -18.01
C CYS A 166 0.90 2.52 -18.92
N ARG A 167 2.04 3.22 -18.95
CA ARG A 167 3.21 2.80 -19.73
C ARG A 167 3.74 1.43 -19.26
N ILE A 168 3.89 1.23 -17.95
CA ILE A 168 4.40 -0.05 -17.40
C ILE A 168 3.44 -1.21 -17.72
N ILE A 169 2.12 -0.96 -17.63
CA ILE A 169 1.10 -1.97 -17.93
C ILE A 169 1.12 -2.32 -19.41
N ASP A 170 1.25 -1.32 -20.30
CA ASP A 170 1.29 -1.53 -21.75
C ASP A 170 2.57 -2.26 -22.21
N GLU A 171 3.66 -2.13 -21.46
CA GLU A 171 4.95 -2.80 -21.70
C GLU A 171 5.05 -4.20 -21.05
N ALA A 172 4.07 -4.59 -20.21
CA ALA A 172 4.16 -5.84 -19.45
C ALA A 172 4.01 -7.06 -20.35
N ASP A 173 4.92 -8.03 -20.17
CA ASP A 173 4.97 -9.33 -20.90
C ASP A 173 4.26 -10.48 -20.17
N THR A 174 3.74 -10.20 -18.98
CA THR A 174 3.05 -11.17 -18.12
C THR A 174 1.78 -10.54 -17.53
N PRO A 175 0.80 -11.36 -17.09
CA PRO A 175 -0.37 -10.86 -16.38
C PRO A 175 -0.01 -9.93 -15.21
N VAL A 176 -0.72 -8.82 -15.08
CA VAL A 176 -0.43 -7.75 -14.12
C VAL A 176 -1.43 -7.76 -12.97
N ILE A 177 -0.93 -7.62 -11.75
CA ILE A 177 -1.70 -7.20 -10.57
C ILE A 177 -1.14 -5.85 -10.15
N LEU A 178 -1.95 -4.80 -10.25
CA LEU A 178 -1.64 -3.46 -9.77
C LEU A 178 -2.43 -3.19 -8.49
N MET A 179 -1.74 -2.79 -7.44
CA MET A 179 -2.40 -2.52 -6.16
C MET A 179 -1.69 -1.42 -5.36
N GLY A 180 -2.37 -0.87 -4.38
CA GLY A 180 -1.81 0.12 -3.46
C GLY A 180 -2.76 1.22 -3.08
N ASP A 181 -2.18 2.22 -2.41
CA ASP A 181 -2.81 3.47 -2.06
C ASP A 181 -2.65 4.48 -3.21
N PHE A 182 -3.75 4.73 -3.89
CA PHE A 182 -3.79 5.67 -5.01
C PHE A 182 -4.03 7.12 -4.56
N ASN A 183 -4.42 7.34 -3.31
CA ASN A 183 -4.88 8.65 -2.81
C ASN A 183 -5.99 9.28 -3.66
N MET A 184 -6.59 8.53 -4.57
CA MET A 184 -7.65 8.96 -5.48
C MET A 184 -8.98 8.32 -5.12
N ARG A 185 -10.02 9.14 -5.01
CA ARG A 185 -11.39 8.64 -4.83
C ARG A 185 -11.93 8.01 -6.11
N PRO A 186 -12.92 7.11 -6.04
CA PRO A 186 -13.51 6.45 -7.22
C PRO A 186 -14.04 7.41 -8.31
N SER A 187 -14.39 8.64 -7.92
CA SER A 187 -14.83 9.70 -8.84
C SER A 187 -13.70 10.35 -9.63
N ASN A 188 -12.44 10.06 -9.32
CA ASN A 188 -11.30 10.60 -10.06
C ASN A 188 -11.19 9.93 -11.42
N ARG A 189 -11.38 10.70 -12.49
CA ARG A 189 -11.39 10.20 -13.88
C ARG A 189 -10.03 9.69 -14.37
N LEU A 190 -8.94 10.03 -13.69
CA LEU A 190 -7.63 9.46 -14.04
C LEU A 190 -7.60 7.94 -13.85
N LEU A 191 -8.39 7.40 -12.92
CA LEU A 191 -8.54 5.96 -12.76
C LEU A 191 -9.16 5.27 -13.98
N ASP A 192 -9.88 5.99 -14.83
CA ASP A 192 -10.48 5.40 -16.04
C ASP A 192 -9.38 4.93 -17.02
N LYS A 193 -8.23 5.64 -17.10
CA LYS A 193 -7.08 5.19 -17.90
C LYS A 193 -6.54 3.83 -17.46
N ILE A 194 -6.54 3.55 -16.15
CA ILE A 194 -6.16 2.24 -15.60
C ILE A 194 -7.23 1.20 -15.93
N LYS A 195 -8.51 1.54 -15.78
CA LYS A 195 -9.65 0.64 -16.05
C LYS A 195 -9.80 0.27 -17.53
N GLU A 196 -9.27 1.07 -18.44
CA GLU A 196 -9.19 0.72 -19.87
C GLU A 196 -8.23 -0.46 -20.11
N ARG A 197 -7.26 -0.71 -19.23
CA ARG A 197 -6.20 -1.71 -19.34
C ARG A 197 -6.40 -2.91 -18.42
N LEU A 198 -6.85 -2.64 -17.21
CA LEU A 198 -7.01 -3.63 -16.14
C LEU A 198 -8.44 -3.61 -15.61
N VAL A 199 -8.85 -4.74 -15.05
CA VAL A 199 -10.14 -4.87 -14.36
C VAL A 199 -9.99 -4.38 -12.92
N ASP A 200 -10.83 -3.45 -12.49
CA ASP A 200 -10.97 -3.08 -11.08
C ASP A 200 -11.66 -4.23 -10.34
N VAL A 201 -10.91 -4.94 -9.50
CA VAL A 201 -11.43 -6.07 -8.71
C VAL A 201 -11.93 -5.66 -7.34
N THR A 202 -11.84 -4.37 -7.00
CA THR A 202 -12.34 -3.88 -5.72
C THR A 202 -13.87 -3.99 -5.63
N PRO A 203 -14.45 -4.03 -4.43
CA PRO A 203 -15.89 -4.20 -4.31
C PRO A 203 -16.63 -3.03 -4.95
N ASP A 204 -17.44 -3.33 -5.97
CA ASP A 204 -18.54 -2.48 -6.39
C ASP A 204 -19.75 -2.87 -5.56
N GLY A 205 -20.44 -1.97 -4.95
CA GLY A 205 -21.63 -2.47 -4.37
C GLY A 205 -22.35 -1.62 -3.36
N GLU A 206 -23.46 -2.12 -2.98
CA GLU A 206 -24.34 -1.55 -1.96
C GLU A 206 -23.58 -1.33 -0.64
N GLY A 207 -23.13 -0.14 -0.44
CA GLY A 207 -22.29 0.26 0.67
C GLY A 207 -20.85 0.46 0.25
N TYR A 208 -20.52 1.68 0.04
CA TYR A 208 -19.20 2.22 -0.16
C TYR A 208 -18.24 1.68 0.91
N GLN A 209 -17.40 0.73 0.54
CA GLN A 209 -16.42 0.16 1.45
C GLN A 209 -15.19 1.05 1.45
N HIS A 210 -15.12 1.98 2.41
CA HIS A 210 -13.94 2.80 2.59
C HIS A 210 -12.75 1.98 3.09
N THR A 211 -11.56 2.39 2.67
CA THR A 211 -10.28 1.82 3.13
C THR A 211 -9.55 2.75 4.08
N PHE A 212 -9.90 4.04 4.07
CA PHE A 212 -9.35 5.10 4.92
C PHE A 212 -10.47 6.06 5.39
N PRO A 213 -10.41 6.56 6.63
CA PRO A 213 -9.58 6.06 7.72
C PRO A 213 -10.14 4.76 8.30
N SER A 214 -9.31 4.01 9.03
CA SER A 214 -9.73 2.77 9.71
C SER A 214 -10.62 3.00 10.93
N TRP A 215 -10.62 4.20 11.49
CA TRP A 215 -11.49 4.59 12.60
C TRP A 215 -12.80 5.19 12.10
N ASN A 216 -13.83 5.03 12.91
CA ASN A 216 -15.06 5.78 12.74
C ASN A 216 -14.90 7.18 13.36
N SER A 217 -15.73 8.14 12.95
CA SER A 217 -15.76 9.51 13.50
C SER A 217 -16.28 9.58 14.94
N ASP A 218 -15.82 8.67 15.80
CA ASP A 218 -16.22 8.59 17.20
C ASP A 218 -15.61 9.73 18.02
N ALA A 219 -16.33 10.14 19.07
CA ALA A 219 -15.96 11.27 19.92
C ALA A 219 -14.59 11.14 20.62
N ASN A 220 -13.98 9.95 20.58
CA ASN A 220 -12.76 9.60 21.31
C ASN A 220 -11.51 9.57 20.41
N ILE A 221 -11.54 10.15 19.22
CA ILE A 221 -10.38 10.25 18.31
C ILE A 221 -9.66 11.58 18.59
N ALA A 222 -8.33 11.56 18.47
CA ALA A 222 -7.51 12.78 18.58
C ALA A 222 -8.06 13.88 17.64
N PRO A 223 -8.15 15.14 18.09
CA PRO A 223 -8.77 16.21 17.31
C PRO A 223 -8.25 16.34 15.87
N ALA A 224 -6.95 16.14 15.66
CA ALA A 224 -6.32 16.18 14.33
C ALA A 224 -6.82 15.09 13.37
N LEU A 225 -7.43 14.00 13.88
CA LEU A 225 -7.90 12.89 13.08
C LEU A 225 -9.41 12.93 12.80
N ARG A 226 -10.16 13.87 13.43
CA ARG A 226 -11.63 13.92 13.35
C ARG A 226 -12.16 14.38 12.00
N ASP A 227 -11.37 15.12 11.25
CA ASP A 227 -11.81 15.74 9.99
C ASP A 227 -11.72 14.81 8.77
N TYR A 228 -11.12 13.63 8.94
CA TYR A 228 -11.02 12.66 7.86
C TYR A 228 -12.37 11.97 7.60
N ARG A 229 -12.92 12.19 6.41
CA ARG A 229 -14.14 11.50 5.98
C ARG A 229 -13.81 10.16 5.33
N PRO A 230 -14.56 9.09 5.67
CA PRO A 230 -14.38 7.79 5.06
C PRO A 230 -14.31 7.86 3.54
N CYS A 231 -13.28 7.24 2.96
CA CYS A 231 -13.07 7.18 1.52
C CYS A 231 -12.38 5.88 1.10
N LYS A 232 -12.67 5.43 -0.12
CA LYS A 232 -11.93 4.38 -0.80
C LYS A 232 -10.80 5.05 -1.57
N ILE A 233 -9.57 4.72 -1.23
CA ILE A 233 -8.36 5.21 -1.91
C ILE A 233 -7.36 4.11 -2.20
N ASP A 234 -7.57 2.92 -1.64
CA ASP A 234 -6.80 1.72 -1.95
C ASP A 234 -7.53 0.88 -2.99
N TYR A 235 -6.78 0.30 -3.92
CA TYR A 235 -7.31 -0.47 -5.04
C TYR A 235 -6.50 -1.72 -5.30
N ILE A 236 -7.15 -2.70 -5.93
CA ILE A 236 -6.53 -3.83 -6.62
C ILE A 236 -7.13 -3.87 -8.03
N PHE A 237 -6.27 -3.79 -9.03
CA PHE A 237 -6.60 -3.99 -10.43
C PHE A 237 -5.86 -5.23 -10.93
N ALA A 238 -6.45 -5.96 -11.87
CA ALA A 238 -5.85 -7.17 -12.43
C ALA A 238 -6.07 -7.26 -13.94
N SER A 239 -5.12 -7.86 -14.64
CA SER A 239 -5.27 -8.20 -16.06
C SER A 239 -6.46 -9.14 -16.30
N LYS A 240 -6.96 -9.19 -17.53
CA LYS A 240 -8.15 -9.98 -17.92
C LYS A 240 -7.96 -11.49 -17.75
N GLU A 241 -6.73 -11.95 -17.67
CA GLU A 241 -6.36 -13.34 -17.40
C GLU A 241 -6.77 -13.78 -15.99
N PHE A 242 -6.92 -12.82 -15.08
CA PHE A 242 -7.40 -13.10 -13.73
C PHE A 242 -8.92 -13.03 -13.66
N LYS A 243 -9.52 -14.06 -13.12
CA LYS A 243 -10.93 -14.07 -12.72
C LYS A 243 -11.06 -13.67 -11.26
N LYS A 244 -11.80 -12.62 -10.99
CA LYS A 244 -12.16 -12.24 -9.62
C LYS A 244 -13.10 -13.29 -9.01
N ILE A 245 -12.72 -13.85 -7.88
CA ILE A 245 -13.57 -14.73 -7.05
C ILE A 245 -14.24 -13.91 -5.95
N SER A 246 -13.46 -13.10 -5.23
CA SER A 246 -13.97 -12.23 -4.18
C SER A 246 -13.04 -11.03 -3.98
N CYS A 247 -13.59 -9.94 -3.42
CA CYS A 247 -12.79 -8.86 -2.87
C CYS A 247 -13.53 -8.23 -1.69
N ARG A 248 -12.79 -7.89 -0.64
CA ARG A 248 -13.34 -7.27 0.57
C ARG A 248 -12.34 -6.34 1.23
N VAL A 249 -12.85 -5.34 1.93
CA VAL A 249 -12.08 -4.61 2.92
C VAL A 249 -12.07 -5.42 4.22
N HIS A 250 -10.89 -5.72 4.74
CA HIS A 250 -10.77 -6.38 6.04
C HIS A 250 -10.85 -5.31 7.13
N ARG A 251 -11.98 -5.28 7.84
CA ARG A 251 -12.29 -4.22 8.81
C ARG A 251 -11.52 -4.45 10.10
N VAL A 252 -10.39 -3.77 10.22
CA VAL A 252 -9.53 -3.78 11.39
C VAL A 252 -8.96 -2.38 11.61
N ARG A 253 -8.83 -1.98 12.87
CA ARG A 253 -8.23 -0.71 13.26
C ARG A 253 -6.84 -0.99 13.85
N VAL A 254 -5.84 -1.05 13.00
CA VAL A 254 -4.41 -1.19 13.36
C VAL A 254 -3.63 -0.04 12.76
N SER A 255 -3.50 0.04 11.44
CA SER A 255 -3.04 1.21 10.70
C SER A 255 -4.19 2.21 10.55
N ASP A 256 -3.92 3.40 10.01
CA ASP A 256 -4.93 4.37 9.57
C ASP A 256 -5.68 3.90 8.31
N HIS A 257 -5.14 2.95 7.56
CA HIS A 257 -5.84 2.25 6.50
C HIS A 257 -6.34 0.86 6.93
N MET A 258 -7.38 0.38 6.25
CA MET A 258 -7.85 -1.00 6.33
C MET A 258 -7.35 -1.80 5.14
N PRO A 259 -6.85 -3.04 5.35
CA PRO A 259 -6.40 -3.87 4.25
C PRO A 259 -7.50 -4.18 3.24
N LEU A 260 -7.16 -4.18 1.96
CA LEU A 260 -8.00 -4.66 0.88
C LEU A 260 -7.50 -6.04 0.44
N VAL A 261 -8.41 -7.02 0.37
CA VAL A 261 -8.08 -8.43 0.12
C VAL A 261 -8.90 -8.95 -1.04
N ALA A 262 -8.25 -9.51 -2.05
CA ALA A 262 -8.91 -10.15 -3.19
C ALA A 262 -8.47 -11.62 -3.33
N THR A 263 -9.41 -12.48 -3.74
CA THR A 263 -9.10 -13.81 -4.25
C THR A 263 -9.27 -13.78 -5.76
N LEU A 264 -8.20 -14.07 -6.46
CA LEU A 264 -8.12 -14.11 -7.91
C LEU A 264 -7.85 -15.55 -8.37
N GLU A 265 -8.30 -15.89 -9.55
CA GLU A 265 -8.02 -17.19 -10.21
C GLU A 265 -7.36 -16.92 -11.56
N ILE A 266 -6.22 -17.55 -11.80
CA ILE A 266 -5.46 -17.54 -13.04
C ILE A 266 -5.26 -18.98 -13.54
#